data_2a3e5e79e23267162750f78ee10ac561
#
_entry.id   2a3e5e79e23267162750f78ee10ac561
#
_cell.length_a   1.000
_cell.length_b   1.000
_cell.length_c   1.000
_cell.angle_alpha   90.00
_cell.angle_beta   90.00
_cell.angle_gamma   90.00
#
_symmetry.space_group_name_H-M   'P 1'
#
loop_
_entity.id
_entity.type
_entity.pdbx_description
1 polymer ?
#
loop_
_entity_poly.entity_id
_entity_poly.type
_entity_poly.pdbx_seq_one_letter_code
_entity_poly.pdbx_strand_id
1 'polypeptide(L)'
;MSNQDIHEVLLIIADISGYTKFMVSDDVEVKHSQHIISELIHTIIRQVEIPLEVSKLEGDAVFLYAKKESDTFTWDYIRKTTGEKLIRFFDAFHNKLQELTTHRSCGCGACSNLHELSLKVVAHSGEALFYNIHDFKELSGKDVILVHRLLKNSINTDEYLLMTQQAYEDVEFPDLLATEEGKESYSHLGPVTTYVYKPESRLG
;
A
#
# COMPACT_ATOMS: atom_id res chain seq x y z
N MET A 1 -19.24 14.59 22.95
CA MET A 1 -17.76 14.69 22.81
C MET A 1 -17.35 13.51 21.97
N SER A 2 -16.79 13.76 20.78
CA SER A 2 -16.29 12.67 19.92
C SER A 2 -15.17 11.94 20.68
N ASN A 3 -15.26 10.63 20.78
CA ASN A 3 -14.18 9.81 21.32
C ASN A 3 -12.97 10.04 20.41
N GLN A 4 -11.93 10.66 20.94
CA GLN A 4 -10.68 10.92 20.24
C GLN A 4 -9.63 10.10 20.96
N ASP A 5 -9.21 8.99 20.33
CA ASP A 5 -8.28 8.06 20.92
C ASP A 5 -6.99 7.98 20.09
N ILE A 6 -5.85 8.14 20.74
CA ILE A 6 -4.54 7.95 20.12
C ILE A 6 -4.16 6.48 20.29
N HIS A 7 -3.76 5.83 19.20
CA HIS A 7 -3.29 4.45 19.21
C HIS A 7 -1.93 4.34 18.52
N GLU A 8 -1.10 3.44 19.00
CA GLU A 8 0.04 2.95 18.26
C GLU A 8 -0.44 2.05 17.11
N VAL A 9 0.06 2.31 15.90
CA VAL A 9 -0.42 1.69 14.67
C VAL A 9 0.72 1.38 13.69
N LEU A 10 0.51 0.35 12.88
CA LEU A 10 1.14 0.24 11.58
C LEU A 10 0.24 0.91 10.55
N LEU A 11 0.78 1.87 9.82
CA LEU A 11 0.13 2.60 8.73
C LEU A 11 0.71 2.09 7.41
N ILE A 12 -0.16 1.74 6.47
CA ILE A 12 0.24 1.13 5.20
C ILE A 12 -0.54 1.80 4.08
N ILE A 13 0.14 2.14 2.98
CA ILE A 13 -0.53 2.55 1.74
C ILE A 13 -0.05 1.62 0.63
N ALA A 14 -1.01 1.00 -0.04
CA ALA A 14 -0.79 0.24 -1.27
C ALA A 14 -1.29 1.07 -2.45
N ASP A 15 -0.40 1.50 -3.33
CA ASP A 15 -0.62 2.47 -4.40
C ASP A 15 -0.26 1.87 -5.77
N ILE A 16 -1.12 2.07 -6.77
CA ILE A 16 -0.89 1.55 -8.13
C ILE A 16 0.00 2.51 -8.91
N SER A 17 1.27 2.13 -9.09
CA SER A 17 2.20 2.85 -9.96
C SER A 17 1.74 2.82 -11.42
N GLY A 18 1.99 3.92 -12.13
CA GLY A 18 1.60 4.04 -13.54
C GLY A 18 0.16 4.48 -13.77
N TYR A 19 -0.68 4.56 -12.72
CA TYR A 19 -2.11 4.90 -12.81
C TYR A 19 -2.40 6.13 -13.67
N THR A 20 -1.74 7.27 -13.40
CA THR A 20 -1.99 8.52 -14.11
C THR A 20 -1.73 8.35 -15.61
N LYS A 21 -0.57 7.78 -15.97
CA LYS A 21 -0.21 7.53 -17.37
C LYS A 21 -1.21 6.58 -18.02
N PHE A 22 -1.59 5.51 -17.32
CA PHE A 22 -2.57 4.53 -17.77
C PHE A 22 -3.94 5.17 -18.06
N MET A 23 -4.43 6.06 -17.19
CA MET A 23 -5.75 6.69 -17.33
C MET A 23 -5.81 7.80 -18.40
N VAL A 24 -4.68 8.47 -18.69
CA VAL A 24 -4.64 9.61 -19.64
C VAL A 24 -4.02 9.25 -20.98
N SER A 25 -3.64 7.99 -21.21
CA SER A 25 -3.10 7.53 -22.50
C SER A 25 -4.11 7.69 -23.62
N ASP A 26 -3.61 7.98 -24.81
CA ASP A 26 -4.43 8.07 -26.03
C ASP A 26 -5.14 6.72 -26.29
N ASP A 27 -6.35 6.77 -26.85
CA ASP A 27 -7.19 5.60 -27.18
C ASP A 27 -7.65 4.76 -25.98
N VAL A 28 -7.61 5.30 -24.75
CA VAL A 28 -8.11 4.62 -23.56
C VAL A 28 -9.59 4.88 -23.34
N GLU A 29 -10.38 3.81 -23.28
CA GLU A 29 -11.77 3.89 -22.86
C GLU A 29 -11.82 4.01 -21.34
N VAL A 30 -12.24 5.17 -20.81
CA VAL A 30 -12.28 5.48 -19.38
C VAL A 30 -13.02 4.43 -18.54
N LYS A 31 -14.14 3.91 -19.03
CA LYS A 31 -14.89 2.87 -18.31
C LYS A 31 -14.12 1.58 -18.17
N HIS A 32 -13.38 1.20 -19.21
CA HIS A 32 -12.61 -0.04 -19.21
C HIS A 32 -11.35 0.11 -18.32
N SER A 33 -10.63 1.22 -18.42
CA SER A 33 -9.49 1.48 -17.54
C SER A 33 -9.91 1.56 -16.07
N GLN A 34 -11.03 2.22 -15.77
CA GLN A 34 -11.57 2.25 -14.40
C GLN A 34 -11.97 0.86 -13.90
N HIS A 35 -12.51 0.00 -14.77
CA HIS A 35 -12.82 -1.39 -14.40
C HIS A 35 -11.54 -2.17 -14.04
N ILE A 36 -10.48 -2.03 -14.83
CA ILE A 36 -9.17 -2.66 -14.56
C ILE A 36 -8.61 -2.22 -13.21
N ILE A 37 -8.57 -0.90 -12.95
CA ILE A 37 -8.09 -0.36 -11.67
C ILE A 37 -8.95 -0.86 -10.51
N SER A 38 -10.27 -0.89 -10.65
CA SER A 38 -11.17 -1.41 -9.62
C SER A 38 -10.90 -2.89 -9.31
N GLU A 39 -10.65 -3.72 -10.31
CA GLU A 39 -10.30 -5.13 -10.12
C GLU A 39 -8.97 -5.31 -9.38
N LEU A 40 -7.96 -4.48 -9.67
CA LEU A 40 -6.68 -4.49 -8.97
C LEU A 40 -6.84 -4.04 -7.50
N ILE A 41 -7.57 -2.97 -7.25
CA ILE A 41 -7.88 -2.49 -5.89
C ILE A 41 -8.66 -3.56 -5.12
N HIS A 42 -9.70 -4.16 -5.70
CA HIS A 42 -10.44 -5.24 -5.09
C HIS A 42 -9.55 -6.43 -4.73
N THR A 43 -8.56 -6.73 -5.58
CA THR A 43 -7.61 -7.82 -5.33
C THR A 43 -6.74 -7.53 -4.11
N ILE A 44 -6.25 -6.29 -3.94
CA ILE A 44 -5.54 -5.86 -2.73
C ILE A 44 -6.45 -5.97 -1.50
N ILE A 45 -7.67 -5.42 -1.57
CA ILE A 45 -8.62 -5.41 -0.46
C ILE A 45 -8.99 -6.84 -0.02
N ARG A 46 -9.12 -7.79 -0.94
CA ARG A 46 -9.38 -9.20 -0.61
C ARG A 46 -8.26 -9.86 0.21
N GLN A 47 -7.04 -9.32 0.16
CA GLN A 47 -5.94 -9.76 1.03
C GLN A 47 -6.00 -9.11 2.41
N VAL A 48 -6.82 -8.05 2.56
CA VAL A 48 -6.99 -7.37 3.85
C VAL A 48 -7.93 -8.17 4.71
N GLU A 49 -7.36 -8.80 5.74
CA GLU A 49 -8.06 -9.51 6.80
C GLU A 49 -7.49 -9.05 8.12
N ILE A 50 -8.25 -9.17 9.19
CA ILE A 50 -7.77 -8.85 10.54
C ILE A 50 -6.37 -9.48 10.74
N PRO A 51 -5.37 -8.73 11.23
CA PRO A 51 -5.47 -7.46 11.96
C PRO A 51 -5.44 -6.18 11.09
N LEU A 52 -5.32 -6.28 9.77
CA LEU A 52 -5.37 -5.11 8.88
C LEU A 52 -6.80 -4.64 8.66
N GLU A 53 -6.99 -3.33 8.70
CA GLU A 53 -8.25 -2.66 8.42
C GLU A 53 -8.09 -1.63 7.31
N VAL A 54 -9.10 -1.50 6.44
CA VAL A 54 -9.15 -0.44 5.44
C VAL A 54 -9.59 0.85 6.13
N SER A 55 -8.74 1.88 6.08
CA SER A 55 -9.11 3.23 6.50
C SER A 55 -9.95 3.91 5.42
N LYS A 56 -9.41 4.00 4.20
CA LYS A 56 -10.10 4.62 3.06
C LYS A 56 -9.44 4.22 1.72
N LEU A 57 -10.17 4.51 0.64
CA LEU A 57 -9.66 4.49 -0.73
C LEU A 57 -9.27 5.91 -1.15
N GLU A 58 -8.12 6.08 -1.77
CA GLU A 58 -7.58 7.37 -2.21
C GLU A 58 -7.23 7.30 -3.70
N GLY A 59 -8.26 7.29 -4.55
CA GLY A 59 -8.08 7.14 -6.00
C GLY A 59 -7.63 5.73 -6.37
N ASP A 60 -6.36 5.59 -6.69
CA ASP A 60 -5.67 4.33 -7.03
C ASP A 60 -4.93 3.69 -5.85
N ALA A 61 -5.05 4.26 -4.66
CA ALA A 61 -4.42 3.77 -3.45
C ALA A 61 -5.41 3.26 -2.40
N VAL A 62 -4.97 2.29 -1.60
CA VAL A 62 -5.69 1.78 -0.42
C VAL A 62 -4.90 2.15 0.82
N PHE A 63 -5.48 2.98 1.69
CA PHE A 63 -4.91 3.30 2.98
C PHE A 63 -5.40 2.33 4.04
N LEU A 64 -4.47 1.65 4.70
CA LEU A 64 -4.67 0.58 5.66
C LEU A 64 -4.00 0.92 6.99
N TYR A 65 -4.49 0.30 8.05
CA TYR A 65 -3.81 0.32 9.35
C TYR A 65 -3.98 -1.00 10.10
N ALA A 66 -3.09 -1.25 11.07
CA ALA A 66 -3.26 -2.25 12.11
C ALA A 66 -2.93 -1.61 13.44
N LYS A 67 -3.82 -1.70 14.44
CA LYS A 67 -3.53 -1.26 15.81
C LYS A 67 -2.58 -2.25 16.47
N LYS A 68 -1.56 -1.74 17.20
CA LYS A 68 -0.64 -2.60 17.95
C LYS A 68 -1.30 -3.22 19.18
N GLU A 69 -2.26 -2.51 19.77
CA GLU A 69 -3.08 -2.99 20.87
C GLU A 69 -4.43 -3.52 20.36
N SER A 70 -4.77 -4.73 20.76
CA SER A 70 -6.03 -5.38 20.40
C SER A 70 -6.50 -6.27 21.55
N ASP A 71 -7.81 -6.25 21.83
CA ASP A 71 -8.43 -7.15 22.82
C ASP A 71 -8.45 -8.61 22.34
N THR A 72 -8.23 -8.84 21.04
CA THR A 72 -8.40 -10.16 20.41
C THR A 72 -7.08 -10.81 20.03
N PHE A 73 -6.09 -10.01 19.63
CA PHE A 73 -4.83 -10.51 19.07
C PHE A 73 -3.62 -9.97 19.82
N THR A 74 -2.60 -10.81 19.98
CA THR A 74 -1.31 -10.39 20.52
C THR A 74 -0.55 -9.57 19.48
N TRP A 75 0.34 -8.68 19.94
CA TRP A 75 1.22 -7.93 19.04
C TRP A 75 2.07 -8.85 18.15
N ASP A 76 2.54 -9.97 18.69
CA ASP A 76 3.30 -10.96 17.94
C ASP A 76 2.49 -11.55 16.76
N TYR A 77 1.22 -11.84 16.97
CA TYR A 77 0.32 -12.26 15.89
C TYR A 77 0.12 -11.16 14.84
N ILE A 78 -0.09 -9.92 15.28
CA ILE A 78 -0.35 -8.76 14.40
C ILE A 78 0.87 -8.52 13.49
N ARG A 79 2.08 -8.47 14.07
CA ARG A 79 3.31 -8.19 13.32
C ARG A 79 3.63 -9.27 12.26
N LYS A 80 3.47 -10.55 12.60
CA LYS A 80 3.67 -11.68 11.69
C LYS A 80 2.64 -11.68 10.56
N THR A 81 1.36 -11.60 10.92
CA THR A 81 0.29 -11.60 9.93
C THR A 81 0.40 -10.41 8.99
N THR A 82 0.79 -9.23 9.48
CA THR A 82 1.01 -8.07 8.63
C THR A 82 2.17 -8.30 7.66
N GLY A 83 3.29 -8.85 8.10
CA GLY A 83 4.44 -9.17 7.24
C GLY A 83 4.07 -10.13 6.10
N GLU A 84 3.33 -11.20 6.41
CA GLU A 84 2.82 -12.11 5.39
C GLU A 84 1.90 -11.40 4.38
N LYS A 85 0.99 -10.54 4.85
CA LYS A 85 0.04 -9.82 4.00
C LYS A 85 0.75 -8.85 3.06
N LEU A 86 1.75 -8.11 3.55
CA LEU A 86 2.52 -7.17 2.73
C LEU A 86 3.17 -7.86 1.52
N ILE A 87 3.69 -9.06 1.69
CA ILE A 87 4.25 -9.85 0.57
C ILE A 87 3.14 -10.36 -0.35
N ARG A 88 2.05 -10.86 0.21
CA ARG A 88 0.90 -11.37 -0.56
C ARG A 88 0.23 -10.30 -1.43
N PHE A 89 0.33 -9.02 -1.08
CA PHE A 89 -0.19 -7.94 -1.93
C PHE A 89 0.46 -7.96 -3.31
N PHE A 90 1.78 -8.13 -3.38
CA PHE A 90 2.51 -8.22 -4.65
C PHE A 90 2.09 -9.46 -5.45
N ASP A 91 2.06 -10.63 -4.82
CA ASP A 91 1.65 -11.88 -5.47
C ASP A 91 0.22 -11.78 -6.03
N ALA A 92 -0.71 -11.26 -5.24
CA ALA A 92 -2.12 -11.10 -5.64
C ALA A 92 -2.25 -10.09 -6.79
N PHE A 93 -1.52 -8.98 -6.72
CA PHE A 93 -1.52 -7.95 -7.77
C PHE A 93 -0.96 -8.49 -9.10
N HIS A 94 0.18 -9.18 -9.08
CA HIS A 94 0.78 -9.81 -10.27
C HIS A 94 -0.12 -10.86 -10.89
N ASN A 95 -0.68 -11.74 -10.07
CA ASN A 95 -1.61 -12.78 -10.56
C ASN A 95 -2.82 -12.15 -11.25
N LYS A 96 -3.35 -11.06 -10.70
CA LYS A 96 -4.48 -10.35 -11.31
C LYS A 96 -4.09 -9.64 -12.60
N LEU A 97 -2.92 -9.00 -12.66
CA LEU A 97 -2.41 -8.42 -13.91
C LEU A 97 -2.24 -9.49 -15.00
N GLN A 98 -1.71 -10.65 -14.65
CA GLN A 98 -1.54 -11.76 -15.59
C GLN A 98 -2.89 -12.28 -16.06
N GLU A 99 -3.88 -12.45 -15.18
CA GLU A 99 -5.25 -12.82 -15.52
C GLU A 99 -5.84 -11.82 -16.51
N LEU A 100 -5.81 -10.51 -16.19
CA LEU A 100 -6.32 -9.44 -17.04
C LEU A 100 -5.61 -9.39 -18.41
N THR A 101 -4.31 -9.67 -18.42
CA THR A 101 -3.52 -9.73 -19.66
C THR A 101 -3.88 -10.91 -20.52
N THR A 102 -4.12 -12.09 -19.94
CA THR A 102 -4.43 -13.33 -20.63
C THR A 102 -5.85 -13.32 -21.22
N HIS A 103 -6.82 -12.75 -20.48
CA HIS A 103 -8.23 -12.72 -20.86
C HIS A 103 -8.61 -11.46 -21.65
N ARG A 104 -7.65 -10.84 -22.36
CA ARG A 104 -7.93 -9.66 -23.20
C ARG A 104 -8.99 -9.99 -24.25
N SER A 105 -10.11 -9.29 -24.18
CA SER A 105 -11.20 -9.41 -25.18
C SER A 105 -11.18 -8.28 -26.22
N CYS A 106 -10.36 -7.25 -26.00
CA CYS A 106 -10.27 -6.08 -26.88
C CYS A 106 -8.81 -5.62 -27.10
N GLY A 107 -8.58 -4.87 -28.17
CA GLY A 107 -7.30 -4.23 -28.50
C GLY A 107 -7.23 -2.75 -28.10
N CYS A 108 -7.98 -2.33 -27.06
CA CYS A 108 -7.97 -0.94 -26.63
C CYS A 108 -6.66 -0.55 -25.92
N GLY A 109 -6.37 0.74 -25.84
CA GLY A 109 -5.18 1.28 -25.19
C GLY A 109 -5.01 0.81 -23.74
N ALA A 110 -6.11 0.69 -22.96
CA ALA A 110 -6.06 0.17 -21.60
C ALA A 110 -5.50 -1.26 -21.53
N CYS A 111 -6.01 -2.18 -22.36
CA CYS A 111 -5.50 -3.55 -22.42
C CYS A 111 -4.04 -3.63 -22.87
N SER A 112 -3.62 -2.76 -23.78
CA SER A 112 -2.24 -2.71 -24.28
C SER A 112 -1.24 -2.23 -23.24
N ASN A 113 -1.66 -1.36 -22.33
CA ASN A 113 -0.80 -0.68 -21.35
C ASN A 113 -0.85 -1.30 -19.94
N LEU A 114 -1.48 -2.47 -19.75
CA LEU A 114 -1.52 -3.16 -18.45
C LEU A 114 -0.14 -3.41 -17.85
N HIS A 115 0.88 -3.63 -18.67
CA HIS A 115 2.26 -3.87 -18.27
C HIS A 115 2.93 -2.64 -17.62
N GLU A 116 2.33 -1.45 -17.73
CA GLU A 116 2.81 -0.23 -17.11
C GLU A 116 2.35 -0.08 -15.66
N LEU A 117 1.41 -0.93 -15.23
CA LEU A 117 0.90 -0.92 -13.86
C LEU A 117 1.75 -1.82 -12.96
N SER A 118 2.13 -1.30 -11.81
CA SER A 118 2.84 -2.03 -10.77
C SER A 118 2.36 -1.59 -9.39
N LEU A 119 2.82 -2.24 -8.33
CA LEU A 119 2.39 -1.97 -6.97
C LEU A 119 3.52 -1.36 -6.14
N LYS A 120 3.26 -0.20 -5.55
CA LYS A 120 4.07 0.36 -4.47
C LYS A 120 3.36 0.14 -3.15
N VAL A 121 4.12 -0.31 -2.16
CA VAL A 121 3.63 -0.38 -0.80
C VAL A 121 4.56 0.44 0.09
N VAL A 122 4.00 1.32 0.90
CA VAL A 122 4.74 2.06 1.92
C VAL A 122 4.18 1.71 3.29
N ALA A 123 5.06 1.51 4.28
CA ALA A 123 4.69 1.18 5.64
C ALA A 123 5.47 2.02 6.66
N HIS A 124 4.74 2.51 7.66
CA HIS A 124 5.29 3.28 8.78
C HIS A 124 4.63 2.85 10.08
N SER A 125 5.43 2.72 11.14
CA SER A 125 4.95 2.46 12.48
C SER A 125 5.04 3.72 13.33
N GLY A 126 3.93 4.12 13.94
CA GLY A 126 3.85 5.34 14.74
C GLY A 126 2.51 5.46 15.44
N GLU A 127 2.05 6.69 15.68
CA GLU A 127 0.81 6.99 16.36
C GLU A 127 -0.21 7.64 15.42
N ALA A 128 -1.48 7.32 15.60
CA ALA A 128 -2.57 7.99 14.91
C ALA A 128 -3.70 8.34 15.88
N LEU A 129 -4.24 9.54 15.72
CA LEU A 129 -5.47 9.98 16.36
C LEU A 129 -6.65 9.49 15.53
N PHE A 130 -7.54 8.71 16.14
CA PHE A 130 -8.80 8.27 15.56
C PHE A 130 -9.91 9.21 16.00
N TYR A 131 -10.69 9.65 15.03
CA TYR A 131 -11.83 10.54 15.29
C TYR A 131 -12.89 10.38 14.22
N ASN A 132 -14.10 10.88 14.51
CA ASN A 132 -15.20 10.85 13.56
C ASN A 132 -15.58 12.27 13.13
N ILE A 133 -15.80 12.44 11.82
CA ILE A 133 -16.51 13.60 11.26
C ILE A 133 -17.81 13.07 10.68
N HIS A 134 -18.92 13.31 11.36
CA HIS A 134 -20.20 12.64 11.07
C HIS A 134 -20.02 11.11 11.11
N ASP A 135 -20.34 10.42 10.02
CA ASP A 135 -20.23 8.96 9.88
C ASP A 135 -18.86 8.51 9.36
N PHE A 136 -17.96 9.44 9.05
CA PHE A 136 -16.64 9.11 8.53
C PHE A 136 -15.63 8.93 9.68
N LYS A 137 -14.98 7.76 9.68
CA LYS A 137 -13.83 7.50 10.56
C LYS A 137 -12.57 8.04 9.89
N GLU A 138 -11.83 8.88 10.60
CA GLU A 138 -10.63 9.52 10.09
C GLU A 138 -9.43 9.24 11.00
N LEU A 139 -8.26 9.20 10.40
CA LEU A 139 -6.97 9.14 11.07
C LEU A 139 -6.21 10.44 10.82
N SER A 140 -5.56 10.97 11.86
CA SER A 140 -4.67 12.12 11.72
C SER A 140 -3.45 12.02 12.63
N GLY A 141 -2.45 12.87 12.37
CA GLY A 141 -1.22 12.93 13.14
C GLY A 141 0.00 13.07 12.22
N LYS A 142 1.15 13.32 12.85
CA LYS A 142 2.43 13.47 12.09
C LYS A 142 2.79 12.21 11.33
N ASP A 143 2.50 11.04 11.90
CA ASP A 143 2.86 9.75 11.32
C ASP A 143 1.93 9.38 10.15
N VAL A 144 0.66 9.81 10.21
CA VAL A 144 -0.26 9.75 9.06
C VAL A 144 0.24 10.64 7.91
N ILE A 145 0.73 11.85 8.22
CA ILE A 145 1.34 12.73 7.21
C ILE A 145 2.60 12.08 6.64
N LEU A 146 3.44 11.47 7.48
CA LEU A 146 4.68 10.83 7.05
C LEU A 146 4.42 9.69 6.09
N VAL A 147 3.50 8.76 6.39
CA VAL A 147 3.22 7.62 5.49
C VAL A 147 2.75 8.09 4.11
N HIS A 148 1.94 9.14 4.01
CA HIS A 148 1.56 9.72 2.73
C HIS A 148 2.74 10.41 2.01
N ARG A 149 3.67 11.02 2.75
CA ARG A 149 4.88 11.63 2.16
C ARG A 149 5.83 10.58 1.59
N LEU A 150 5.89 9.39 2.18
CA LEU A 150 6.70 8.27 1.71
C LEU A 150 6.33 7.80 0.30
N LEU A 151 5.13 8.07 -0.21
CA LEU A 151 4.77 7.82 -1.61
C LEU A 151 5.58 8.68 -2.60
N LYS A 152 6.11 9.81 -2.14
CA LYS A 152 7.01 10.70 -2.90
C LYS A 152 8.43 10.53 -2.38
N ASN A 153 9.11 9.49 -2.84
CA ASN A 153 10.44 9.09 -2.43
C ASN A 153 11.44 9.10 -3.60
N SER A 154 12.71 8.78 -3.31
CA SER A 154 13.80 8.79 -4.27
C SER A 154 14.06 7.43 -4.94
N ILE A 155 13.22 6.40 -4.69
CA ILE A 155 13.41 5.05 -5.23
C ILE A 155 13.19 5.09 -6.76
N ASN A 156 14.16 4.58 -7.50
CA ASN A 156 14.13 4.55 -8.95
C ASN A 156 13.60 3.20 -9.49
N THR A 157 12.42 2.80 -9.03
CA THR A 157 11.65 1.67 -9.57
C THR A 157 10.18 1.89 -9.25
N ASP A 158 9.31 1.28 -10.03
CA ASP A 158 7.85 1.42 -9.88
C ASP A 158 7.23 0.33 -8.99
N GLU A 159 8.03 -0.64 -8.54
CA GLU A 159 7.56 -1.71 -7.68
C GLU A 159 8.50 -1.91 -6.49
N TYR A 160 7.96 -1.74 -5.27
CA TYR A 160 8.71 -1.90 -4.03
C TYR A 160 7.80 -1.92 -2.78
N LEU A 161 8.35 -2.45 -1.69
CA LEU A 161 7.88 -2.20 -0.33
C LEU A 161 8.91 -1.28 0.35
N LEU A 162 8.49 -0.06 0.67
CA LEU A 162 9.26 0.91 1.43
C LEU A 162 8.80 0.93 2.89
N MET A 163 9.68 0.67 3.80
CA MET A 163 9.41 0.71 5.25
C MET A 163 10.26 1.78 5.92
N THR A 164 9.71 2.52 6.86
CA THR A 164 10.54 3.26 7.79
C THR A 164 11.26 2.28 8.73
N GLN A 165 12.33 2.75 9.39
CA GLN A 165 13.04 1.93 10.38
C GLN A 165 12.07 1.35 11.42
N GLN A 166 11.14 2.15 11.94
CA GLN A 166 10.15 1.71 12.93
C GLN A 166 9.26 0.58 12.39
N ALA A 167 8.79 0.69 11.13
CA ALA A 167 7.99 -0.37 10.53
C ALA A 167 8.81 -1.63 10.23
N TYR A 168 10.07 -1.47 9.81
CA TYR A 168 10.99 -2.57 9.56
C TYR A 168 11.30 -3.38 10.83
N GLU A 169 11.44 -2.70 11.97
CA GLU A 169 11.67 -3.33 13.28
C GLU A 169 10.39 -3.99 13.84
N ASP A 170 9.23 -3.43 13.55
CA ASP A 170 7.94 -3.88 14.07
C ASP A 170 7.34 -5.04 13.27
N VAL A 171 7.51 -5.07 11.95
CA VAL A 171 6.93 -6.11 11.09
C VAL A 171 7.84 -7.34 11.07
N GLU A 172 7.25 -8.53 11.21
CA GLU A 172 7.98 -9.79 11.08
C GLU A 172 7.58 -10.49 9.78
N PHE A 173 8.54 -10.67 8.89
CA PHE A 173 8.33 -11.33 7.61
C PHE A 173 8.58 -12.84 7.72
N PRO A 174 7.87 -13.68 6.92
CA PRO A 174 8.03 -15.13 6.98
C PRO A 174 9.43 -15.60 6.58
N ASP A 175 10.09 -14.86 5.71
CA ASP A 175 11.45 -15.10 5.25
C ASP A 175 12.31 -13.86 5.44
N LEU A 176 13.63 -14.03 5.46
CA LEU A 176 14.56 -12.91 5.49
C LEU A 176 14.48 -12.13 4.18
N LEU A 177 13.86 -10.96 4.23
CA LEU A 177 13.80 -10.07 3.08
C LEU A 177 15.17 -9.43 2.82
N ALA A 178 15.65 -9.52 1.58
CA ALA A 178 16.77 -8.73 1.13
C ALA A 178 16.33 -7.27 0.97
N THR A 179 16.69 -6.43 1.94
CA THR A 179 16.34 -5.01 1.93
C THR A 179 17.57 -4.13 1.70
N GLU A 180 17.37 -3.02 1.03
CA GLU A 180 18.37 -1.95 0.87
C GLU A 180 18.05 -0.84 1.88
N GLU A 181 19.03 -0.44 2.70
CA GLU A 181 18.89 0.71 3.57
C GLU A 181 18.96 1.99 2.73
N GLY A 182 18.05 2.91 3.01
CA GLY A 182 17.93 4.21 2.34
C GLY A 182 17.65 5.34 3.31
N LYS A 183 17.53 6.55 2.77
CA LYS A 183 17.22 7.73 3.56
C LYS A 183 16.40 8.70 2.75
N GLU A 184 15.23 9.05 3.27
CA GLU A 184 14.37 10.10 2.72
C GLU A 184 14.38 11.34 3.62
N SER A 185 14.04 12.49 3.08
CA SER A 185 13.92 13.72 3.86
C SER A 185 12.76 14.57 3.37
N TYR A 186 11.90 14.95 4.30
CA TYR A 186 10.71 15.74 4.00
C TYR A 186 10.71 17.05 4.80
N SER A 187 10.24 18.12 4.16
CA SER A 187 10.06 19.42 4.83
C SER A 187 9.20 19.24 6.07
N HIS A 188 9.65 19.77 7.21
CA HIS A 188 9.01 19.73 8.53
C HIS A 188 8.97 18.36 9.23
N LEU A 189 9.33 17.26 8.57
CA LEU A 189 9.40 15.91 9.16
C LEU A 189 10.85 15.45 9.38
N GLY A 190 11.80 16.08 8.68
CA GLY A 190 13.22 15.76 8.79
C GLY A 190 13.64 14.49 8.04
N PRO A 191 14.83 13.96 8.37
CA PRO A 191 15.36 12.75 7.76
C PRO A 191 14.67 11.50 8.33
N VAL A 192 14.41 10.53 7.46
CA VAL A 192 13.78 9.24 7.77
C VAL A 192 14.64 8.13 7.22
N THR A 193 15.14 7.25 8.08
CA THR A 193 15.80 6.01 7.66
C THR A 193 14.76 5.04 7.12
N THR A 194 15.05 4.43 5.98
CA THR A 194 14.12 3.56 5.27
C THR A 194 14.78 2.24 4.87
N TYR A 195 13.97 1.22 4.69
CA TYR A 195 14.35 -0.10 4.19
C TYR A 195 13.46 -0.44 3.01
N VAL A 196 14.08 -0.79 1.89
CA VAL A 196 13.38 -1.02 0.62
C VAL A 196 13.55 -2.48 0.24
N TYR A 197 12.45 -3.19 0.10
CA TYR A 197 12.39 -4.50 -0.52
C TYR A 197 11.86 -4.35 -1.95
N LYS A 198 12.56 -4.97 -2.90
CA LYS A 198 12.14 -5.05 -4.31
C LYS A 198 11.73 -6.48 -4.60
N PRO A 199 10.44 -6.75 -4.86
CA PRO A 199 10.01 -8.07 -5.29
C PRO A 199 10.78 -8.51 -6.54
N GLU A 200 11.08 -9.80 -6.66
CA GLU A 200 11.64 -10.33 -7.90
C GLU A 200 10.65 -10.12 -9.03
N SER A 201 11.11 -9.50 -10.13
CA SER A 201 10.28 -9.25 -11.30
C SER A 201 9.77 -10.57 -11.88
N ARG A 202 8.48 -10.84 -11.75
CA ARG A 202 7.80 -12.04 -12.25
C ARG A 202 7.18 -11.84 -13.64
N LEU A 203 7.37 -10.66 -14.21
CA LEU A 203 6.96 -10.35 -15.59
C LEU A 203 8.13 -10.70 -16.51
N GLY A 204 8.14 -11.95 -17.00
CA GLY A 204 9.00 -12.44 -18.07
C GLY A 204 8.18 -12.72 -19.31
#